data_3315f587a38c0bb6156d3be0ed8d5570
#
_entry.id   3315f587a38c0bb6156d3be0ed8d5570
#
_cell.length_a   1.000
_cell.length_b   1.000
_cell.length_c   1.000
_cell.angle_alpha   90.00
_cell.angle_beta   90.00
_cell.angle_gamma   90.00
#
_symmetry.space_group_name_H-M   'P 1'
#
loop_
_entity.id
_entity.type
_entity.pdbx_description
1 polymer ?
#
loop_
_entity_poly.entity_id
_entity_poly.type
_entity_poly.pdbx_seq_one_letter_code
_entity_poly.pdbx_strand_id
1 'polypeptide(L)'
;MDPEKRQSYKEGTIGFLKEIAIAALAVGIIMGGLYAYSGVWPPLVVVESGSMQHSDTESFVGVIDTGDMVLVRSIRGHGQITTYIDGRENGMRNYGDYGHVIVYRPYGNKTKVPIIHRAVAWVEVNDSKVQQLDEA
;
A
#
# COMPACT_ATOMS: atom_id res chain seq x y z
N MET A 1 50.53 18.84 11.40
CA MET A 1 49.79 17.91 10.55
C MET A 1 50.20 18.18 9.12
N ASP A 2 50.82 17.18 8.50
CA ASP A 2 51.47 17.25 7.20
C ASP A 2 50.44 17.65 6.10
N PRO A 3 50.77 18.58 5.20
CA PRO A 3 49.82 19.02 4.17
C PRO A 3 49.35 17.86 3.26
N GLU A 4 50.16 16.87 2.99
CA GLU A 4 49.79 15.68 2.22
C GLU A 4 48.75 14.83 2.92
N LYS A 5 48.85 14.64 4.24
CA LYS A 5 47.84 13.94 5.03
C LYS A 5 46.47 14.68 5.05
N ARG A 6 46.50 16.02 5.08
CA ARG A 6 45.28 16.82 5.01
C ARG A 6 44.57 16.68 3.66
N GLN A 7 45.32 16.56 2.58
CA GLN A 7 44.74 16.41 1.25
C GLN A 7 44.14 15.02 1.07
N SER A 8 44.79 13.96 1.51
CA SER A 8 44.27 12.59 1.50
C SER A 8 42.98 12.43 2.31
N TYR A 9 42.91 13.06 3.50
CA TYR A 9 41.68 13.04 4.31
C TYR A 9 40.50 13.78 3.63
N LYS A 10 40.77 14.92 2.97
CA LYS A 10 39.75 15.67 2.25
C LYS A 10 39.23 14.90 1.04
N GLU A 11 40.09 14.27 0.29
CA GLU A 11 39.72 13.45 -0.87
C GLU A 11 38.88 12.22 -0.47
N GLY A 12 39.29 11.53 0.62
CA GLY A 12 38.49 10.42 1.17
C GLY A 12 37.13 10.85 1.67
N THR A 13 37.06 11.99 2.38
CA THR A 13 35.78 12.52 2.88
C THR A 13 34.84 12.95 1.75
N ILE A 14 35.37 13.60 0.71
CA ILE A 14 34.58 14.01 -0.46
C ILE A 14 34.08 12.79 -1.24
N GLY A 15 34.94 11.75 -1.40
CA GLY A 15 34.55 10.48 -2.00
C GLY A 15 33.38 9.82 -1.26
N PHE A 16 33.51 9.70 0.05
CA PHE A 16 32.45 9.13 0.91
C PHE A 16 31.14 9.91 0.86
N LEU A 17 31.22 11.25 0.92
CA LEU A 17 30.01 12.10 0.80
C LEU A 17 29.33 11.96 -0.58
N LYS A 18 30.12 11.80 -1.64
CA LYS A 18 29.58 11.57 -2.98
C LYS A 18 28.86 10.23 -3.09
N GLU A 19 29.40 9.17 -2.49
CA GLU A 19 28.75 7.84 -2.46
C GLU A 19 27.43 7.89 -1.69
N ILE A 20 27.40 8.55 -0.53
CA ILE A 20 26.16 8.75 0.24
C ILE A 20 25.14 9.55 -0.57
N ALA A 21 25.56 10.60 -1.25
CA ALA A 21 24.67 11.42 -2.06
C ALA A 21 24.06 10.63 -3.23
N ILE A 22 24.85 9.78 -3.88
CA ILE A 22 24.38 8.90 -4.96
C ILE A 22 23.36 7.88 -4.41
N ALA A 23 23.67 7.25 -3.27
CA ALA A 23 22.75 6.29 -2.63
C ALA A 23 21.43 6.96 -2.21
N ALA A 24 21.51 8.14 -1.59
CA ALA A 24 20.33 8.92 -1.21
C ALA A 24 19.49 9.33 -2.42
N LEU A 25 20.14 9.73 -3.52
CA LEU A 25 19.47 10.06 -4.77
C LEU A 25 18.75 8.84 -5.36
N ALA A 26 19.39 7.68 -5.38
CA ALA A 26 18.79 6.43 -5.87
C ALA A 26 17.55 6.04 -5.06
N VAL A 27 17.63 6.09 -3.72
CA VAL A 27 16.48 5.83 -2.83
C VAL A 27 15.37 6.88 -3.07
N GLY A 28 15.73 8.14 -3.22
CA GLY A 28 14.78 9.22 -3.52
C GLY A 28 14.03 9.00 -4.84
N ILE A 29 14.71 8.55 -5.88
CA ILE A 29 14.10 8.22 -7.17
C ILE A 29 13.12 7.05 -7.04
N ILE A 30 13.53 5.98 -6.33
CA ILE A 30 12.67 4.81 -6.10
C ILE A 30 11.42 5.20 -5.30
N MET A 31 11.59 5.90 -4.18
CA MET A 31 10.47 6.34 -3.35
C MET A 31 9.55 7.33 -4.07
N GLY A 32 10.13 8.26 -4.82
CA GLY A 32 9.39 9.20 -5.66
C GLY A 32 8.59 8.51 -6.76
N GLY A 33 9.15 7.51 -7.41
CA GLY A 33 8.46 6.68 -8.40
C GLY A 33 7.31 5.88 -7.81
N LEU A 34 7.52 5.24 -6.65
CA LEU A 34 6.47 4.53 -5.92
C LEU A 34 5.35 5.48 -5.50
N TYR A 35 5.67 6.66 -5.00
CA TYR A 35 4.67 7.66 -4.64
C TYR A 35 3.89 8.17 -5.86
N ALA A 36 4.57 8.45 -6.97
CA ALA A 36 3.92 8.89 -8.21
C ALA A 36 2.94 7.84 -8.76
N TYR A 37 3.28 6.55 -8.64
CA TYR A 37 2.39 5.45 -9.01
C TYR A 37 1.23 5.27 -8.03
N SER A 38 1.53 5.27 -6.74
CA SER A 38 0.60 5.00 -5.65
C SER A 38 -0.43 6.12 -5.44
N GLY A 39 0.01 7.37 -5.51
CA GLY A 39 -0.78 8.55 -5.15
C GLY A 39 -1.08 8.70 -3.66
N VAL A 40 -0.50 7.85 -2.80
CA VAL A 40 -0.62 7.89 -1.33
C VAL A 40 0.73 7.75 -0.64
N TRP A 41 0.82 8.24 0.59
CA TRP A 41 2.00 8.08 1.42
C TRP A 41 1.64 7.49 2.81
N PRO A 42 2.35 6.48 3.29
CA PRO A 42 3.34 5.65 2.58
C PRO A 42 2.70 4.80 1.47
N PRO A 43 3.43 4.50 0.38
CA PRO A 43 2.91 3.71 -0.74
C PRO A 43 2.79 2.22 -0.43
N LEU A 44 3.44 1.76 0.65
CA LEU A 44 3.49 0.37 1.09
C LEU A 44 2.76 0.22 2.43
N VAL A 45 2.00 -0.86 2.57
CA VAL A 45 1.28 -1.23 3.79
C VAL A 45 1.62 -2.66 4.14
N VAL A 46 1.89 -2.92 5.42
CA VAL A 46 2.13 -4.28 5.95
C VAL A 46 0.80 -4.92 6.31
N VAL A 47 0.63 -6.17 5.95
CA VAL A 47 -0.55 -6.98 6.30
C VAL A 47 -0.37 -7.51 7.72
N GLU A 48 -1.17 -6.98 8.66
CA GLU A 48 -1.04 -7.33 10.09
C GLU A 48 -2.02 -8.44 10.53
N SER A 49 -3.05 -8.75 9.73
CA SER A 49 -4.08 -9.71 10.11
C SER A 49 -4.20 -10.87 9.12
N GLY A 50 -4.54 -12.05 9.63
CA GLY A 50 -4.77 -13.26 8.83
C GLY A 50 -6.12 -13.30 8.11
N SER A 51 -6.92 -12.24 8.07
CA SER A 51 -8.26 -12.26 7.47
C SER A 51 -8.27 -12.51 5.95
N MET A 52 -7.15 -12.27 5.29
CA MET A 52 -6.91 -12.53 3.86
C MET A 52 -5.86 -13.63 3.64
N GLN A 53 -5.40 -14.29 4.70
CA GLN A 53 -4.34 -15.30 4.65
C GLN A 53 -4.79 -16.52 3.84
N HIS A 54 -3.93 -16.93 2.92
CA HIS A 54 -4.18 -18.07 2.05
C HIS A 54 -3.84 -19.39 2.76
N SER A 55 -2.70 -19.44 3.46
CA SER A 55 -2.20 -20.63 4.16
C SER A 55 -1.34 -20.24 5.36
N ASP A 56 -1.26 -21.11 6.36
CA ASP A 56 -0.37 -20.95 7.52
C ASP A 56 1.09 -21.37 7.23
N THR A 57 1.32 -22.12 6.15
CA THR A 57 2.59 -22.80 5.87
C THR A 57 3.16 -22.54 4.48
N GLU A 58 2.35 -22.06 3.55
CA GLU A 58 2.74 -21.87 2.16
C GLU A 58 2.37 -20.45 1.69
N SER A 59 3.35 -19.69 1.23
CA SER A 59 3.17 -18.38 0.62
C SER A 59 3.63 -18.39 -0.82
N PHE A 60 2.84 -17.78 -1.73
CA PHE A 60 3.16 -17.67 -3.15
C PHE A 60 3.01 -16.23 -3.62
N VAL A 61 3.74 -15.89 -4.68
CA VAL A 61 3.54 -14.62 -5.39
C VAL A 61 2.12 -14.59 -5.97
N GLY A 62 1.33 -13.59 -5.59
CA GLY A 62 -0.04 -13.40 -6.05
C GLY A 62 -1.13 -13.76 -5.05
N VAL A 63 -0.77 -14.14 -3.83
CA VAL A 63 -1.65 -14.23 -2.65
C VAL A 63 -1.23 -13.20 -1.62
N ILE A 64 -2.04 -13.01 -0.59
CA ILE A 64 -1.75 -12.09 0.52
C ILE A 64 -1.71 -12.91 1.80
N ASP A 65 -0.58 -12.83 2.50
CA ASP A 65 -0.39 -13.47 3.79
C ASP A 65 0.00 -12.45 4.87
N THR A 66 -0.16 -12.82 6.14
CA THR A 66 0.26 -11.99 7.27
C THR A 66 1.77 -11.75 7.22
N GLY A 67 2.19 -10.51 7.31
CA GLY A 67 3.59 -10.07 7.19
C GLY A 67 3.98 -9.58 5.80
N ASP A 68 3.15 -9.79 4.79
CA ASP A 68 3.40 -9.28 3.45
C ASP A 68 3.37 -7.76 3.41
N MET A 69 4.17 -7.21 2.48
CA MET A 69 4.19 -5.80 2.17
C MET A 69 3.50 -5.55 0.82
N VAL A 70 2.37 -4.89 0.84
CA VAL A 70 1.57 -4.61 -0.36
C VAL A 70 1.72 -3.17 -0.82
N LEU A 71 1.91 -2.99 -2.13
CA LEU A 71 1.89 -1.67 -2.76
C LEU A 71 0.44 -1.25 -2.96
N VAL A 72 0.05 -0.14 -2.35
CA VAL A 72 -1.31 0.39 -2.44
C VAL A 72 -1.41 1.51 -3.46
N ARG A 73 -2.57 1.65 -4.06
CA ARG A 73 -2.88 2.72 -5.01
C ARG A 73 -4.12 3.48 -4.58
N SER A 74 -4.04 4.81 -4.64
CA SER A 74 -5.19 5.68 -4.38
C SER A 74 -6.29 5.46 -5.41
N ILE A 75 -7.51 5.37 -4.92
CA ILE A 75 -8.72 5.38 -5.75
C ILE A 75 -9.40 6.75 -5.66
N ARG A 76 -9.93 7.24 -6.77
CA ARG A 76 -10.59 8.54 -6.87
C ARG A 76 -12.11 8.44 -7.06
N GLY A 77 -12.64 7.22 -7.23
CA GLY A 77 -14.06 6.99 -7.43
C GLY A 77 -14.43 5.52 -7.45
N HIS A 78 -15.71 5.24 -7.26
CA HIS A 78 -16.28 3.90 -7.16
C HIS A 78 -16.01 3.04 -8.40
N GLY A 79 -16.07 3.62 -9.60
CA GLY A 79 -15.82 2.92 -10.85
C GLY A 79 -14.40 2.36 -11.05
N GLN A 80 -13.46 2.66 -10.13
CA GLN A 80 -12.11 2.11 -10.13
C GLN A 80 -11.99 0.81 -9.33
N ILE A 81 -13.04 0.42 -8.61
CA ILE A 81 -13.07 -0.82 -7.82
C ILE A 81 -14.04 -1.79 -8.50
N THR A 82 -13.53 -2.95 -8.87
CA THR A 82 -14.34 -4.09 -9.26
C THR A 82 -14.62 -4.92 -8.02
N THR A 83 -15.88 -5.11 -7.67
CA THR A 83 -16.28 -5.95 -6.54
C THR A 83 -16.12 -7.43 -6.88
N TYR A 84 -16.28 -8.30 -5.87
CA TYR A 84 -16.28 -9.74 -6.09
C TYR A 84 -17.41 -10.17 -7.04
N ILE A 85 -18.59 -9.57 -6.86
CA ILE A 85 -19.76 -9.86 -7.72
C ILE A 85 -19.46 -9.46 -9.17
N ASP A 86 -19.03 -8.22 -9.40
CA ASP A 86 -18.65 -7.72 -10.73
C ASP A 86 -17.50 -8.52 -11.34
N GLY A 87 -16.52 -8.90 -10.52
CA GLY A 87 -15.36 -9.70 -10.93
C GLY A 87 -15.75 -11.11 -11.41
N ARG A 88 -16.78 -11.71 -10.81
CA ARG A 88 -17.33 -12.98 -11.31
C ARG A 88 -17.99 -12.86 -12.68
N GLU A 89 -18.61 -11.74 -12.96
CA GLU A 89 -19.28 -11.50 -14.25
C GLU A 89 -18.27 -11.20 -15.36
N ASN A 90 -17.25 -10.38 -15.08
CA ASN A 90 -16.28 -9.92 -16.09
C ASN A 90 -14.95 -10.72 -16.12
N GLY A 91 -14.78 -11.70 -15.20
CA GLY A 91 -13.60 -12.54 -15.12
C GLY A 91 -12.38 -11.90 -14.44
N MET A 92 -12.52 -10.68 -13.87
CA MET A 92 -11.42 -9.98 -13.22
C MET A 92 -11.04 -10.64 -11.89
N ARG A 93 -9.76 -11.04 -11.78
CA ARG A 93 -9.18 -11.67 -10.59
C ARG A 93 -8.01 -10.86 -10.05
N ASN A 94 -7.88 -10.85 -8.73
CA ASN A 94 -6.76 -10.24 -8.02
C ASN A 94 -6.48 -11.01 -6.72
N TYR A 95 -5.22 -11.35 -6.48
CA TYR A 95 -4.81 -12.14 -5.30
C TYR A 95 -5.63 -13.42 -5.13
N GLY A 96 -5.62 -14.26 -6.18
CA GLY A 96 -6.18 -15.61 -6.15
C GLY A 96 -7.70 -15.70 -6.36
N ASP A 97 -8.47 -14.60 -6.27
CA ASP A 97 -9.93 -14.64 -6.38
C ASP A 97 -10.51 -13.42 -7.11
N TYR A 98 -11.82 -13.38 -7.34
CA TYR A 98 -12.52 -12.34 -8.08
C TYR A 98 -12.54 -10.99 -7.34
N GLY A 99 -12.50 -9.90 -8.09
CA GLY A 99 -12.60 -8.53 -7.60
C GLY A 99 -11.31 -7.99 -6.96
N HIS A 100 -11.30 -6.68 -6.67
CA HIS A 100 -10.18 -5.98 -6.07
C HIS A 100 -10.07 -6.24 -4.56
N VAL A 101 -8.84 -6.30 -4.06
CA VAL A 101 -8.53 -6.15 -2.65
C VAL A 101 -8.33 -4.67 -2.36
N ILE A 102 -8.97 -4.16 -1.31
CA ILE A 102 -8.93 -2.78 -0.88
C ILE A 102 -8.28 -2.64 0.49
N VAL A 103 -7.61 -1.51 0.70
CA VAL A 103 -7.10 -1.09 2.00
C VAL A 103 -7.87 0.16 2.42
N TYR A 104 -8.54 0.09 3.55
CA TYR A 104 -9.35 1.21 4.04
C TYR A 104 -9.13 1.46 5.53
N ARG A 105 -9.45 2.66 5.97
CA ARG A 105 -9.40 3.04 7.38
C ARG A 105 -10.81 3.12 7.93
N PRO A 106 -11.11 2.40 9.03
CA PRO A 106 -12.43 2.46 9.65
C PRO A 106 -12.83 3.90 9.97
N TYR A 107 -14.01 4.30 9.51
CA TYR A 107 -14.56 5.65 9.69
C TYR A 107 -13.65 6.79 9.20
N GLY A 108 -12.76 6.52 8.25
CA GLY A 108 -11.78 7.51 7.77
C GLY A 108 -10.73 7.95 8.80
N ASN A 109 -10.67 7.30 9.96
CA ASN A 109 -9.78 7.67 11.06
C ASN A 109 -8.33 7.28 10.77
N LYS A 110 -7.46 8.29 10.58
CA LYS A 110 -6.04 8.12 10.23
C LYS A 110 -5.19 7.52 11.37
N THR A 111 -5.69 7.52 12.61
CA THR A 111 -4.97 6.93 13.76
C THR A 111 -5.24 5.43 13.92
N LYS A 112 -6.25 4.91 13.24
CA LYS A 112 -6.57 3.48 13.26
C LYS A 112 -5.72 2.71 12.24
N VAL A 113 -5.39 1.47 12.59
CA VAL A 113 -4.71 0.52 11.70
C VAL A 113 -5.58 0.32 10.45
N PRO A 114 -5.00 0.40 9.24
CA PRO A 114 -5.72 0.11 8.02
C PRO A 114 -6.18 -1.34 7.99
N ILE A 115 -7.37 -1.57 7.46
CA ILE A 115 -7.90 -2.91 7.22
C ILE A 115 -7.72 -3.24 5.75
N ILE A 116 -7.21 -4.45 5.47
CA ILE A 116 -7.10 -5.01 4.13
C ILE A 116 -8.20 -6.07 3.97
N HIS A 117 -9.01 -5.94 2.93
CA HIS A 117 -10.05 -6.93 2.63
C HIS A 117 -10.50 -6.87 1.17
N ARG A 118 -11.20 -7.92 0.72
CA ARG A 118 -11.77 -7.96 -0.63
C ARG A 118 -13.04 -7.11 -0.70
N ALA A 119 -13.19 -6.31 -1.75
CA ALA A 119 -14.43 -5.59 -2.04
C ALA A 119 -15.49 -6.59 -2.51
N VAL A 120 -16.52 -6.84 -1.71
CA VAL A 120 -17.53 -7.89 -2.01
C VAL A 120 -18.62 -7.35 -2.93
N ALA A 121 -19.25 -6.24 -2.55
CA ALA A 121 -20.35 -5.62 -3.25
C ALA A 121 -20.40 -4.13 -2.97
N TRP A 122 -21.07 -3.39 -3.84
CA TRP A 122 -21.51 -2.02 -3.57
C TRP A 122 -22.87 -2.05 -2.89
N VAL A 123 -23.01 -1.26 -1.84
CA VAL A 123 -24.27 -1.08 -1.14
C VAL A 123 -24.56 0.42 -1.12
N GLU A 124 -25.68 0.81 -1.70
CA GLU A 124 -26.21 2.17 -1.55
C GLU A 124 -27.06 2.24 -0.27
N VAL A 125 -26.66 3.10 0.65
CA VAL A 125 -27.41 3.37 1.87
C VAL A 125 -28.27 4.60 1.64
N ASN A 126 -29.59 4.43 1.73
CA ASN A 126 -30.52 5.54 1.68
C ASN A 126 -30.75 6.06 3.10
N ASP A 127 -30.15 7.20 3.44
CA ASP A 127 -30.17 7.81 4.78
C ASP A 127 -31.60 8.03 5.33
N SER A 128 -32.59 8.25 4.47
CA SER A 128 -33.99 8.42 4.88
C SER A 128 -34.62 7.14 5.46
N LYS A 129 -34.08 5.95 5.16
CA LYS A 129 -34.54 4.69 5.77
C LYS A 129 -33.75 4.29 7.01
N VAL A 130 -32.53 4.76 7.17
CA VAL A 130 -31.69 4.48 8.35
C VAL A 130 -32.23 5.22 9.56
N GLN A 131 -32.64 6.48 9.41
CA GLN A 131 -33.28 7.27 10.49
C GLN A 131 -34.55 6.64 11.04
N GLN A 132 -35.35 5.94 10.22
CA GLN A 132 -36.55 5.25 10.67
C GLN A 132 -36.28 4.00 11.52
N LEU A 133 -35.09 3.42 11.45
CA LEU A 133 -34.72 2.23 12.24
C LEU A 133 -34.16 2.61 13.61
N ASP A 134 -33.60 3.81 13.77
CA ASP A 134 -33.11 4.32 15.06
C ASP A 134 -34.22 4.90 15.95
N GLU A 135 -35.40 5.16 15.41
CA GLU A 135 -36.58 5.68 16.14
C GLU A 135 -37.61 4.58 16.53
N ALA A 136 -37.34 3.32 16.20
CA ALA A 136 -38.23 2.19 16.48
C ALA A 136 -37.67 1.30 17.59
#